data_2de7f0ab9d38c3a81cc5147a2c697785
#
_entry.id   2de7f0ab9d38c3a81cc5147a2c697785
#
_cell.length_a   1.000
_cell.length_b   1.000
_cell.length_c   1.000
_cell.angle_alpha   90.00
_cell.angle_beta   90.00
_cell.angle_gamma   90.00
#
_symmetry.space_group_name_H-M   'P 1'
#
loop_
_entity.id
_entity.type
_entity.pdbx_description
1 polymer ?
#
loop_
_entity_poly.entity_id
_entity_poly.type
_entity_poly.pdbx_seq_one_letter_code
_entity_poly.pdbx_strand_id
1 'polypeptide(L)'
;TATFRWNRVWTDQLSGNFSAIFSNYYYRYKSITDGMKFLWKSNIQSYQLKYDADYAVNNALHIRSGLSAHVFTTMPGSISSWGDFSNVVPYRMDRRSLLDMAAYGEATYKISSAWQLNGGIRLPVFYTPKVGELKQKCYIIPEPRAELFYFPGTGNRLHAAFTQSSQNLRKR
;
A
#
# COMPACT_ATOMS: atom_id res chain seq x y z
N THR A 1 6.78 11.03 10.76
CA THR A 1 5.54 10.74 10.00
C THR A 1 4.64 11.96 10.04
N ALA A 2 4.07 12.34 8.90
CA ALA A 2 3.04 13.36 8.78
C ALA A 2 1.84 12.77 8.04
N THR A 3 0.64 13.13 8.47
CA THR A 3 -0.61 12.67 7.85
C THR A 3 -1.54 13.84 7.66
N PHE A 4 -2.04 13.99 6.46
CA PHE A 4 -3.13 14.90 6.11
C PHE A 4 -4.34 14.07 5.70
N ARG A 5 -5.50 14.39 6.23
CA ARG A 5 -6.77 13.75 5.87
C ARG A 5 -7.83 14.79 5.64
N TRP A 6 -8.57 14.65 4.56
CA TRP A 6 -9.66 15.52 4.20
C TRP A 6 -10.88 14.69 3.84
N ASN A 7 -11.93 14.84 4.64
CA ASN A 7 -13.23 14.20 4.44
C ASN A 7 -14.21 15.23 3.93
N ARG A 8 -14.98 14.89 2.92
CA ARG A 8 -16.04 15.75 2.40
C ARG A 8 -17.30 14.94 2.10
N VAL A 9 -18.41 15.46 2.53
CA VAL A 9 -19.74 15.04 2.11
C VAL A 9 -20.16 16.01 0.99
N TRP A 10 -20.36 15.50 -0.22
CA TRP A 10 -20.76 16.27 -1.38
C TRP A 10 -22.27 16.38 -1.47
N THR A 11 -22.96 15.27 -1.16
CA THR A 11 -24.41 15.16 -1.07
C THR A 11 -24.75 14.16 0.04
N ASP A 12 -26.04 14.03 0.39
CA ASP A 12 -26.49 13.01 1.37
C ASP A 12 -26.15 11.58 0.93
N GLN A 13 -25.88 11.38 -0.35
CA GLN A 13 -25.57 10.07 -0.93
C GLN A 13 -24.09 9.87 -1.28
N LEU A 14 -23.30 10.95 -1.42
CA LEU A 14 -21.92 10.91 -1.89
C LEU A 14 -20.97 11.55 -0.90
N SER A 15 -20.01 10.77 -0.43
CA SER A 15 -18.90 11.25 0.39
C SER A 15 -17.55 10.83 -0.17
N GLY A 16 -16.53 11.58 0.16
CA GLY A 16 -15.15 11.29 -0.25
C GLY A 16 -14.16 11.52 0.89
N ASN A 17 -13.11 10.72 0.89
CA ASN A 17 -12.03 10.79 1.85
C ASN A 17 -10.68 10.78 1.10
N PHE A 18 -9.96 11.87 1.21
CA PHE A 18 -8.58 11.98 0.72
C PHE A 18 -7.61 11.86 1.88
N SER A 19 -6.55 11.08 1.70
CA SER A 19 -5.47 10.93 2.66
C SER A 19 -4.12 11.05 1.97
N ALA A 20 -3.23 11.85 2.56
CA ALA A 20 -1.83 11.93 2.18
C ALA A 20 -0.97 11.61 3.40
N ILE A 21 -0.06 10.66 3.26
CA ILE A 21 0.79 10.18 4.35
C ILE A 21 2.23 10.24 3.88
N PHE A 22 3.06 10.86 4.69
CA PHE A 22 4.51 10.87 4.55
C PHE A 22 5.15 10.22 5.76
N SER A 23 6.10 9.31 5.52
CA SER A 23 6.92 8.72 6.57
C SER A 23 8.37 8.70 6.14
N ASN A 24 9.24 9.06 7.07
CA ASN A 24 10.69 8.98 6.89
C ASN A 24 11.28 8.28 8.10
N TYR A 25 11.95 7.17 7.86
CA TYR A 25 12.69 6.43 8.88
C TYR A 25 14.18 6.50 8.53
N TYR A 26 14.95 7.05 9.45
CA TYR A 26 16.39 7.19 9.32
C TYR A 26 17.06 6.39 10.42
N TYR A 27 17.98 5.51 10.04
CA TYR A 27 18.81 4.73 10.95
C TYR A 27 20.28 5.09 10.75
N ARG A 28 20.98 5.27 11.85
CA ARG A 28 22.43 5.51 11.89
C ARG A 28 23.06 4.66 12.98
N TYR A 29 24.08 3.92 12.60
CA TYR A 29 24.89 3.14 13.51
C TYR A 29 26.35 3.58 13.37
N LYS A 30 27.02 3.82 14.50
CA LYS A 30 28.41 4.27 14.59
C LYS A 30 29.21 3.20 15.34
N SER A 31 30.22 2.63 14.70
CA SER A 31 31.22 1.77 15.37
C SER A 31 32.39 2.61 15.83
N ILE A 32 32.86 2.32 17.05
CA ILE A 32 34.00 3.01 17.69
C ILE A 32 35.18 2.06 17.94
N THR A 33 35.11 0.80 17.45
CA THR A 33 36.18 -0.19 17.58
C THR A 33 37.41 0.24 16.83
N ASP A 34 38.57 0.22 17.46
CA ASP A 34 39.85 0.61 16.83
C ASP A 34 40.13 -0.25 15.59
N GLY A 35 40.59 0.42 14.53
CA GLY A 35 40.80 -0.18 13.20
C GLY A 35 39.50 -0.39 12.41
N MET A 36 38.32 -0.35 13.04
CA MET A 36 37.02 -0.55 12.40
C MET A 36 36.03 0.57 12.70
N LYS A 37 36.48 1.81 12.68
CA LYS A 37 35.65 2.99 12.91
C LYS A 37 34.84 3.29 11.65
N PHE A 38 33.52 3.04 11.69
CA PHE A 38 32.64 3.31 10.56
C PHE A 38 31.29 3.87 11.00
N LEU A 39 30.66 4.53 10.05
CA LEU A 39 29.32 5.06 10.17
C LEU A 39 28.42 4.39 9.11
N TRP A 40 27.47 3.62 9.58
CA TRP A 40 26.42 3.04 8.75
C TRP A 40 25.19 3.96 8.78
N LYS A 41 24.65 4.26 7.59
CA LYS A 41 23.41 5.05 7.44
C LYS A 41 22.44 4.29 6.55
N SER A 42 21.18 4.27 6.93
CA SER A 42 20.08 3.73 6.13
C SER A 42 18.90 4.71 6.21
N ASN A 43 18.14 4.82 5.13
CA ASN A 43 16.97 5.68 5.07
C ASN A 43 15.84 4.99 4.29
N ILE A 44 14.63 5.09 4.81
CA ILE A 44 13.41 4.62 4.20
C ILE A 44 12.42 5.78 4.18
N GLN A 45 11.96 6.13 2.97
CA GLN A 45 10.96 7.17 2.75
C GLN A 45 9.74 6.54 2.10
N SER A 46 8.57 6.94 2.56
CA SER A 46 7.28 6.45 2.10
C SER A 46 6.34 7.63 1.89
N TYR A 47 5.76 7.71 0.70
CA TYR A 47 4.77 8.70 0.32
C TYR A 47 3.53 7.95 -0.15
N GLN A 48 2.41 8.15 0.51
CA GLN A 48 1.15 7.50 0.15
C GLN A 48 0.07 8.54 -0.06
N LEU A 49 -0.65 8.39 -1.17
CA LEU A 49 -1.87 9.12 -1.47
C LEU A 49 -3.00 8.09 -1.60
N LYS A 50 -4.15 8.41 -1.05
CA LYS A 50 -5.35 7.58 -1.13
C LYS A 50 -6.58 8.45 -1.26
N TYR A 51 -7.47 8.06 -2.14
CA TYR A 51 -8.80 8.64 -2.26
C TYR A 51 -9.84 7.54 -2.26
N ASP A 52 -10.82 7.64 -1.39
CA ASP A 52 -11.97 6.74 -1.29
C ASP A 52 -13.24 7.56 -1.52
N ALA A 53 -14.16 7.02 -2.30
CA ALA A 53 -15.48 7.58 -2.53
C ALA A 53 -16.54 6.52 -2.14
N ASP A 54 -17.52 6.95 -1.38
CA ASP A 54 -18.67 6.16 -0.94
C ASP A 54 -19.92 6.77 -1.54
N TYR A 55 -20.68 5.98 -2.30
CA TYR A 55 -21.91 6.39 -2.96
C TYR A 55 -23.07 5.48 -2.61
N ALA A 56 -24.00 5.99 -1.84
CA ALA A 56 -25.27 5.35 -1.53
C ALA A 56 -26.28 5.64 -2.65
N VAL A 57 -26.32 4.79 -3.66
CA VAL A 57 -27.22 4.98 -4.82
C VAL A 57 -28.69 5.00 -4.37
N ASN A 58 -29.03 4.04 -3.50
CA ASN A 58 -30.33 3.95 -2.82
C ASN A 58 -30.20 3.03 -1.59
N ASN A 59 -31.30 2.73 -0.91
CA ASN A 59 -31.32 1.88 0.28
C ASN A 59 -30.85 0.43 0.03
N ALA A 60 -30.85 -0.03 -1.22
CA ALA A 60 -30.44 -1.38 -1.60
C ALA A 60 -29.04 -1.46 -2.18
N LEU A 61 -28.54 -0.39 -2.81
CA LEU A 61 -27.27 -0.39 -3.52
C LEU A 61 -26.32 0.68 -2.95
N HIS A 62 -25.18 0.23 -2.47
CA HIS A 62 -24.07 1.05 -2.01
C HIS A 62 -22.80 0.71 -2.80
N ILE A 63 -22.12 1.70 -3.32
CA ILE A 63 -20.89 1.57 -4.12
C ILE A 63 -19.76 2.27 -3.39
N ARG A 64 -18.64 1.59 -3.23
CA ARG A 64 -17.38 2.16 -2.77
C ARG A 64 -16.33 2.02 -3.86
N SER A 65 -15.60 3.08 -4.14
CA SER A 65 -14.51 3.07 -5.08
C SER A 65 -13.32 3.85 -4.55
N GLY A 66 -12.13 3.60 -5.07
CA GLY A 66 -10.99 4.38 -4.64
C GLY A 66 -9.75 4.14 -5.48
N LEU A 67 -8.80 5.04 -5.25
CA LEU A 67 -7.49 5.04 -5.86
C LEU A 67 -6.44 5.15 -4.76
N SER A 68 -5.33 4.45 -4.92
CA SER A 68 -4.18 4.58 -4.05
C SER A 68 -2.90 4.63 -4.86
N ALA A 69 -1.94 5.42 -4.40
CA ALA A 69 -0.58 5.46 -4.93
C ALA A 69 0.40 5.50 -3.76
N HIS A 70 1.38 4.62 -3.76
CA HIS A 70 2.38 4.51 -2.73
C HIS A 70 3.76 4.44 -3.36
N VAL A 71 4.59 5.45 -3.11
CA VAL A 71 6.00 5.49 -3.49
C VAL A 71 6.83 5.14 -2.27
N PHE A 72 7.55 4.06 -2.37
CA PHE A 72 8.45 3.58 -1.33
C PHE A 72 9.89 3.67 -1.84
N THR A 73 10.71 4.45 -1.17
CA THR A 73 12.13 4.63 -1.53
C THR A 73 13.01 4.19 -0.37
N THR A 74 13.94 3.29 -0.63
CA THR A 74 14.90 2.83 0.36
C THR A 74 16.33 3.08 -0.10
N MET A 75 17.16 3.58 0.79
CA MET A 75 18.61 3.53 0.72
C MET A 75 19.07 2.46 1.73
N PRO A 76 19.36 1.22 1.26
CA PRO A 76 19.54 0.07 2.17
C PRO A 76 20.74 0.24 3.09
N GLY A 77 21.78 0.96 2.65
CA GLY A 77 22.92 1.26 3.48
C GLY A 77 24.00 2.04 2.77
N SER A 78 24.69 2.87 3.54
CA SER A 78 25.98 3.44 3.17
C SER A 78 26.93 3.32 4.34
N ILE A 79 28.14 2.85 4.07
CA ILE A 79 29.24 2.80 5.02
C ILE A 79 30.20 3.90 4.67
N SER A 80 30.59 4.69 5.65
CA SER A 80 31.68 5.65 5.53
C SER A 80 32.65 5.46 6.69
N SER A 81 33.96 5.55 6.42
CA SER A 81 34.96 5.64 7.46
C SER A 81 34.76 6.94 8.26
N TRP A 82 35.09 6.93 9.53
CA TRP A 82 35.13 8.14 10.34
C TRP A 82 36.28 8.07 11.35
N GLY A 83 36.88 9.23 11.64
CA GLY A 83 38.04 9.34 12.54
C GLY A 83 39.35 8.87 11.87
N ASP A 84 40.43 9.09 12.58
CA ASP A 84 41.77 8.70 12.12
C ASP A 84 41.96 7.19 12.22
N PHE A 85 42.73 6.62 11.27
CA PHE A 85 43.12 5.19 11.25
C PHE A 85 41.96 4.19 11.08
N SER A 86 40.94 4.53 10.28
CA SER A 86 39.91 3.55 9.89
C SER A 86 40.29 2.81 8.61
N ASN A 87 40.35 1.48 8.67
CA ASN A 87 40.60 0.60 7.52
C ASN A 87 39.32 0.27 6.72
N VAL A 88 38.19 0.92 7.02
CA VAL A 88 36.92 0.65 6.38
C VAL A 88 36.85 1.36 5.02
N VAL A 89 36.65 0.57 3.95
CA VAL A 89 36.43 1.11 2.62
C VAL A 89 35.00 1.65 2.50
N PRO A 90 34.81 2.93 2.17
CA PRO A 90 33.48 3.49 1.99
C PRO A 90 32.71 2.76 0.88
N TYR A 91 31.46 2.43 1.15
CA TYR A 91 30.57 1.78 0.21
C TYR A 91 29.15 2.32 0.33
N ARG A 92 28.48 2.51 -0.80
CA ARG A 92 27.10 2.98 -0.86
C ARG A 92 26.27 2.06 -1.74
N MET A 93 25.20 1.54 -1.18
CA MET A 93 24.21 0.77 -1.92
C MET A 93 23.30 1.71 -2.73
N ASP A 94 22.90 1.25 -3.91
CA ASP A 94 21.98 2.01 -4.76
C ASP A 94 20.62 2.21 -4.10
N ARG A 95 20.08 3.39 -4.32
CA ARG A 95 18.71 3.72 -3.93
C ARG A 95 17.75 2.87 -4.76
N ARG A 96 16.76 2.30 -4.08
CA ARG A 96 15.71 1.52 -4.72
C ARG A 96 14.36 2.16 -4.45
N SER A 97 13.55 2.25 -5.50
CA SER A 97 12.19 2.76 -5.40
C SER A 97 11.20 1.70 -5.89
N LEU A 98 10.03 1.70 -5.28
CA LEU A 98 8.88 0.89 -5.66
C LEU A 98 7.69 1.84 -5.74
N LEU A 99 6.93 1.75 -6.81
CA LEU A 99 5.64 2.41 -6.97
C LEU A 99 4.56 1.32 -6.94
N ASP A 100 3.67 1.41 -5.96
CA ASP A 100 2.49 0.57 -5.80
C ASP A 100 1.26 1.46 -5.98
N MET A 101 0.49 1.19 -7.02
CA MET A 101 -0.77 1.88 -7.29
C MET A 101 -1.89 0.85 -7.31
N ALA A 102 -3.09 1.27 -6.94
CA ALA A 102 -4.27 0.45 -7.11
C ALA A 102 -5.50 1.31 -7.37
N ALA A 103 -6.37 0.82 -8.26
CA ALA A 103 -7.74 1.25 -8.36
C ALA A 103 -8.63 0.12 -7.86
N TYR A 104 -9.74 0.45 -7.21
CA TYR A 104 -10.70 -0.55 -6.77
C TYR A 104 -12.13 0.00 -6.84
N GLY A 105 -13.05 -0.93 -7.03
CA GLY A 105 -14.48 -0.69 -6.93
C GLY A 105 -15.15 -1.88 -6.31
N GLU A 106 -16.12 -1.64 -5.44
CA GLU A 106 -16.95 -2.66 -4.81
C GLU A 106 -18.39 -2.16 -4.70
N ALA A 107 -19.32 -3.08 -4.78
CA ALA A 107 -20.74 -2.82 -4.62
C ALA A 107 -21.33 -3.78 -3.61
N THR A 108 -22.16 -3.24 -2.72
CA THR A 108 -23.03 -4.00 -1.82
C THR A 108 -24.44 -3.85 -2.31
N TYR A 109 -25.09 -4.96 -2.64
CA TYR A 109 -26.45 -4.98 -3.14
C TYR A 109 -27.34 -5.86 -2.25
N LYS A 110 -28.34 -5.25 -1.62
CA LYS A 110 -29.38 -5.92 -0.88
C LYS A 110 -30.48 -6.37 -1.84
N ILE A 111 -30.46 -7.63 -2.21
CA ILE A 111 -31.42 -8.22 -3.15
C ILE A 111 -32.81 -8.29 -2.51
N SER A 112 -32.83 -8.65 -1.21
CA SER A 112 -34.04 -8.70 -0.39
C SER A 112 -33.68 -8.56 1.09
N SER A 113 -34.65 -8.62 1.99
CA SER A 113 -34.40 -8.69 3.44
C SER A 113 -33.56 -9.92 3.85
N ALA A 114 -33.62 -11.00 3.05
CA ALA A 114 -32.92 -12.25 3.33
C ALA A 114 -31.59 -12.41 2.57
N TRP A 115 -31.35 -11.64 1.50
CA TRP A 115 -30.18 -11.82 0.63
C TRP A 115 -29.40 -10.53 0.40
N GLN A 116 -28.09 -10.60 0.55
CA GLN A 116 -27.16 -9.52 0.22
C GLN A 116 -25.99 -10.08 -0.59
N LEU A 117 -25.63 -9.39 -1.64
CA LEU A 117 -24.45 -9.66 -2.48
C LEU A 117 -23.45 -8.52 -2.32
N ASN A 118 -22.20 -8.85 -2.05
CA ASN A 118 -21.07 -7.93 -2.16
C ASN A 118 -20.20 -8.40 -3.31
N GLY A 119 -19.77 -7.48 -4.14
CA GLY A 119 -18.87 -7.79 -5.24
C GLY A 119 -17.90 -6.65 -5.48
N GLY A 120 -16.67 -6.96 -5.88
CA GLY A 120 -15.67 -5.95 -6.15
C GLY A 120 -14.47 -6.47 -6.91
N ILE A 121 -13.70 -5.53 -7.40
CA ILE A 121 -12.43 -5.80 -8.06
C ILE A 121 -11.40 -4.76 -7.63
N ARG A 122 -10.19 -5.21 -7.39
CA ARG A 122 -9.02 -4.35 -7.20
C ARG A 122 -8.01 -4.63 -8.31
N LEU A 123 -7.44 -3.58 -8.86
CA LEU A 123 -6.43 -3.60 -9.92
C LEU A 123 -5.13 -3.00 -9.37
N PRO A 124 -4.28 -3.79 -8.71
CA PRO A 124 -2.97 -3.33 -8.28
C PRO A 124 -2.00 -3.26 -9.46
N VAL A 125 -1.17 -2.22 -9.45
CA VAL A 125 -0.08 -1.98 -10.40
C VAL A 125 1.20 -1.80 -9.63
N PHE A 126 2.10 -2.76 -9.72
CA PHE A 126 3.42 -2.69 -9.10
C PHE A 126 4.46 -2.32 -10.15
N TYR A 127 5.14 -1.21 -9.94
CA TYR A 127 6.19 -0.75 -10.83
C TYR A 127 7.51 -0.58 -10.08
N THR A 128 8.54 -1.21 -10.59
CA THR A 128 9.92 -1.06 -10.10
C THR A 128 10.76 -0.46 -11.22
N PRO A 129 11.32 0.75 -11.05
CA PRO A 129 12.19 1.36 -12.05
C PRO A 129 13.50 0.57 -12.20
N LYS A 130 14.17 0.77 -13.34
CA LYS A 130 15.52 0.25 -13.57
C LYS A 130 16.50 0.87 -12.57
N VAL A 131 17.31 0.02 -11.93
CA VAL A 131 18.41 0.46 -11.04
C VAL A 131 19.63 -0.39 -11.31
N GLY A 132 20.70 0.22 -11.80
CA GLY A 132 21.92 -0.49 -12.21
C GLY A 132 21.60 -1.53 -13.30
N GLU A 133 21.97 -2.78 -13.08
CA GLU A 133 21.69 -3.90 -13.99
C GLU A 133 20.28 -4.49 -13.85
N LEU A 134 19.53 -4.10 -12.81
CA LEU A 134 18.18 -4.59 -12.57
C LEU A 134 17.19 -3.96 -13.56
N LYS A 135 16.53 -4.79 -14.36
CA LYS A 135 15.51 -4.36 -15.32
C LYS A 135 14.26 -3.82 -14.60
N GLN A 136 13.64 -2.84 -15.23
CA GLN A 136 12.31 -2.38 -14.81
C GLN A 136 11.31 -3.53 -14.87
N LYS A 137 10.33 -3.53 -13.94
CA LYS A 137 9.26 -4.50 -13.92
C LYS A 137 7.94 -3.80 -13.62
N CYS A 138 6.90 -4.24 -14.31
CA CYS A 138 5.53 -3.81 -14.09
C CYS A 138 4.64 -5.06 -14.01
N TYR A 139 3.78 -5.13 -12.99
CA TYR A 139 2.85 -6.24 -12.79
C TYR A 139 1.47 -5.65 -12.52
N ILE A 140 0.47 -6.21 -13.21
CA ILE A 140 -0.94 -5.90 -13.01
C ILE A 140 -1.65 -7.24 -12.86
N ILE A 141 -2.22 -7.50 -11.70
CA ILE A 141 -2.90 -8.76 -11.39
C ILE A 141 -4.27 -8.43 -10.80
N PRO A 142 -5.37 -8.59 -11.53
CA PRO A 142 -6.71 -8.33 -11.01
C PRO A 142 -7.03 -9.20 -9.79
N GLU A 143 -7.65 -8.59 -8.78
CA GLU A 143 -8.03 -9.22 -7.52
C GLU A 143 -9.57 -9.13 -7.36
N PRO A 144 -10.34 -10.02 -8.00
CA PRO A 144 -11.79 -10.09 -7.83
C PRO A 144 -12.16 -10.64 -6.45
N ARG A 145 -13.29 -10.17 -5.93
CA ARG A 145 -13.92 -10.70 -4.72
C ARG A 145 -15.43 -10.70 -4.88
N ALA A 146 -16.08 -11.72 -4.32
CA ALA A 146 -17.52 -11.83 -4.26
C ALA A 146 -17.94 -12.48 -2.95
N GLU A 147 -18.99 -11.99 -2.35
CA GLU A 147 -19.53 -12.51 -1.10
C GLU A 147 -21.07 -12.56 -1.20
N LEU A 148 -21.65 -13.66 -0.76
CA LEU A 148 -23.08 -13.86 -0.69
C LEU A 148 -23.47 -14.10 0.74
N PHE A 149 -24.42 -13.32 1.24
CA PHE A 149 -25.02 -13.48 2.57
C PHE A 149 -26.47 -13.90 2.44
N TYR A 150 -26.84 -14.87 3.27
CA TYR A 150 -28.22 -15.31 3.43
C TYR A 150 -28.62 -15.25 4.90
N PHE A 151 -29.74 -14.61 5.17
CA PHE A 151 -30.32 -14.42 6.51
C PHE A 151 -31.64 -15.22 6.60
N PRO A 152 -31.61 -16.52 6.99
CA PRO A 152 -32.77 -17.39 6.99
C PRO A 152 -33.80 -17.07 8.08
N GLY A 153 -33.49 -16.11 8.97
CA GLY A 153 -34.37 -15.71 10.08
C GLY A 153 -33.60 -14.94 11.14
N THR A 154 -34.26 -14.62 12.23
CA THR A 154 -33.67 -13.88 13.34
C THR A 154 -32.52 -14.68 13.99
N GLY A 155 -31.30 -14.08 13.98
CA GLY A 155 -30.14 -14.62 14.68
C GLY A 155 -29.24 -15.55 13.86
N ASN A 156 -29.63 -15.95 12.64
CA ASN A 156 -28.81 -16.81 11.76
C ASN A 156 -28.30 -16.06 10.55
N ARG A 157 -27.05 -16.32 10.17
CA ARG A 157 -26.41 -15.79 8.96
C ARG A 157 -25.55 -16.87 8.32
N LEU A 158 -25.78 -17.17 7.04
CA LEU A 158 -24.89 -17.97 6.21
C LEU A 158 -24.10 -17.03 5.30
N HIS A 159 -22.83 -17.34 5.10
CA HIS A 159 -21.92 -16.54 4.30
C HIS A 159 -21.07 -17.44 3.42
N ALA A 160 -21.01 -17.12 2.13
CA ALA A 160 -20.10 -17.71 1.17
C ALA A 160 -19.24 -16.59 0.57
N ALA A 161 -17.92 -16.79 0.51
CA ALA A 161 -16.97 -15.81 -0.01
C ALA A 161 -16.00 -16.44 -0.99
N PHE A 162 -15.71 -15.69 -2.05
CA PHE A 162 -14.61 -15.92 -2.97
C PHE A 162 -13.71 -14.70 -3.02
N THR A 163 -12.41 -14.90 -2.82
CA THR A 163 -11.42 -13.82 -2.89
C THR A 163 -10.17 -14.34 -3.57
N GLN A 164 -9.71 -13.62 -4.56
CA GLN A 164 -8.39 -13.80 -5.15
C GLN A 164 -7.50 -12.61 -4.74
N SER A 165 -6.34 -12.90 -4.18
CA SER A 165 -5.34 -11.89 -3.85
C SER A 165 -3.99 -12.27 -4.47
N SER A 166 -3.21 -11.27 -4.81
CA SER A 166 -1.87 -11.45 -5.35
C SER A 166 -0.82 -10.91 -4.40
N GLN A 167 0.28 -11.62 -4.27
CA GLN A 167 1.44 -11.17 -3.51
C GLN A 167 2.68 -11.21 -4.39
N ASN A 168 3.31 -10.05 -4.60
CA ASN A 168 4.56 -9.96 -5.33
C ASN A 168 5.74 -10.26 -4.40
N LEU A 169 6.04 -11.56 -4.22
CA LEU A 169 7.27 -11.99 -3.57
C LEU A 169 8.43 -11.81 -4.53
N ARG A 170 9.41 -11.01 -4.13
CA ARG A 170 10.65 -10.84 -4.88
C ARG A 170 11.50 -12.09 -4.71
N LYS A 171 11.49 -13.00 -5.69
CA LYS A 171 12.55 -13.99 -5.79
C LYS A 171 13.87 -13.26 -6.07
N ARG A 172 14.86 -13.48 -5.20
CA ARG A 172 16.24 -13.03 -5.37
C ARG A 172 16.91 -13.78 -6.52
#